data_30011573f35cc704130838bde230a512
#
_entry.id   30011573f35cc704130838bde230a512
#
_cell.length_a   1.000
_cell.length_b   1.000
_cell.length_c   1.000
_cell.angle_alpha   90.00
_cell.angle_beta   90.00
_cell.angle_gamma   90.00
#
_symmetry.space_group_name_H-M   'P 1'
#
loop_
_entity.id
_entity.type
_entity.pdbx_description
1 polymer ?
#
loop_
_entity_poly.entity_id
_entity_poly.type
_entity_poly.pdbx_seq_one_letter_code
_entity_poly.pdbx_strand_id
1 'polypeptide(L)'
;NLLQNGVRNVFDRTEVVPGAYVQYTYNLNDKLIVLGGIRADYSSLYDFFVTPRVHVKYNPFDWFHVRASAGKGFRTANILAENNFLLSSSRKMNIADNLDQEEAWNTGVNLAFYIPLFGKELTLNGEWYYTDFRKQVVIDMDSDPHAVSFYNLDGKSYSNSFQVEATYPFFRGFTLTAAYRYTDAK
;
A
#
# COMPACT_ATOMS: atom_id res chain seq x y z
N ASN A 1 5.14 28.51 -3.23
CA ASN A 1 4.36 29.65 -3.74
C ASN A 1 3.88 29.32 -5.14
N LEU A 2 2.57 29.38 -5.38
CA LEU A 2 1.95 29.22 -6.67
C LEU A 2 1.36 30.56 -7.11
N LEU A 3 1.73 31.03 -8.30
CA LEU A 3 1.16 32.26 -8.87
C LEU A 3 0.06 31.87 -9.87
N GLN A 4 -1.19 32.20 -9.54
CA GLN A 4 -2.33 31.96 -10.44
C GLN A 4 -3.08 33.26 -10.66
N ASN A 5 -3.29 33.64 -11.93
CA ASN A 5 -4.01 34.86 -12.32
C ASN A 5 -3.52 36.13 -11.61
N GLY A 6 -2.20 36.24 -11.38
CA GLY A 6 -1.61 37.37 -10.63
C GLY A 6 -1.75 37.28 -9.10
N VAL A 7 -2.44 36.27 -8.58
CA VAL A 7 -2.56 36.02 -7.14
C VAL A 7 -1.50 35.04 -6.68
N ARG A 8 -0.76 35.41 -5.67
CA ARG A 8 0.26 34.57 -5.06
C ARG A 8 -0.34 33.72 -3.95
N ASN A 9 -0.51 32.44 -4.20
CA ASN A 9 -0.91 31.48 -3.18
C ASN A 9 0.34 30.92 -2.48
N VAL A 10 0.41 31.05 -1.18
CA VAL A 10 1.50 30.52 -0.36
C VAL A 10 0.99 29.23 0.28
N PHE A 11 1.56 28.11 -0.12
CA PHE A 11 1.33 26.81 0.51
C PHE A 11 2.51 26.55 1.46
N ASP A 12 2.37 27.02 2.69
CA ASP A 12 3.30 26.72 3.77
C ASP A 12 2.60 25.76 4.73
N ARG A 13 3.17 24.55 4.84
CA ARG A 13 2.57 23.49 5.62
C ARG A 13 3.64 22.79 6.42
N THR A 14 3.51 22.85 7.73
CA THR A 14 4.32 22.08 8.67
C THR A 14 3.42 21.08 9.36
N GLU A 15 3.77 19.80 9.30
CA GLU A 15 3.08 18.72 9.98
C GLU A 15 4.01 18.11 11.03
N VAL A 16 3.51 17.96 12.25
CA VAL A 16 4.19 17.27 13.35
C VAL A 16 3.33 16.08 13.75
N VAL A 17 3.94 14.90 13.76
CA VAL A 17 3.22 13.64 14.01
C VAL A 17 3.94 12.84 15.12
N PRO A 18 3.76 13.20 16.41
CA PRO A 18 4.18 12.32 17.49
C PRO A 18 3.33 11.05 17.50
N GLY A 19 3.94 9.91 17.83
CA GLY A 19 3.25 8.64 17.90
C GLY A 19 3.91 7.65 18.83
N ALA A 20 3.13 6.68 19.27
CA ALA A 20 3.58 5.55 20.06
C ALA A 20 3.03 4.25 19.49
N TYR A 21 3.76 3.16 19.69
CA TYR A 21 3.30 1.85 19.26
C TYR A 21 3.61 0.78 20.30
N VAL A 22 2.80 -0.28 20.26
CA VAL A 22 3.05 -1.53 20.97
C VAL A 22 2.93 -2.68 19.98
N GLN A 23 3.83 -3.66 20.13
CA GLN A 23 3.86 -4.84 19.30
C GLN A 23 4.15 -6.04 20.18
N TYR A 24 3.42 -7.12 19.92
CA TYR A 24 3.64 -8.41 20.57
C TYR A 24 3.84 -9.49 19.52
N THR A 25 4.83 -10.36 19.75
CA THR A 25 5.10 -11.52 18.90
C THR A 25 4.97 -12.78 19.73
N TYR A 26 4.06 -13.65 19.33
CA TYR A 26 3.89 -14.99 19.86
C TYR A 26 4.54 -16.00 18.92
N ASN A 27 5.41 -16.84 19.44
CA ASN A 27 6.07 -17.90 18.68
C ASN A 27 5.81 -19.25 19.34
N LEU A 28 5.18 -20.17 18.60
CA LEU A 28 4.93 -21.55 19.00
C LEU A 28 5.82 -22.50 18.17
N ASN A 29 6.98 -22.85 18.72
CA ASN A 29 7.93 -23.82 18.14
C ASN A 29 8.25 -23.59 16.64
N ASP A 30 8.35 -22.32 16.22
CA ASP A 30 8.58 -21.89 14.85
C ASP A 30 7.53 -22.37 13.81
N LYS A 31 6.56 -23.16 14.25
CA LYS A 31 5.44 -23.60 13.41
C LYS A 31 4.37 -22.53 13.24
N LEU A 32 4.07 -21.80 14.31
CA LEU A 32 3.11 -20.71 14.29
C LEU A 32 3.74 -19.47 14.92
N ILE A 33 3.86 -18.42 14.13
CA ILE A 33 4.29 -17.11 14.61
C ILE A 33 3.16 -16.13 14.33
N VAL A 34 2.69 -15.46 15.38
CA VAL A 34 1.66 -14.41 15.29
C VAL A 34 2.26 -13.12 15.83
N LEU A 35 2.25 -12.08 14.99
CA LEU A 35 2.66 -10.73 15.36
C LEU A 35 1.44 -9.84 15.31
N GLY A 36 1.10 -9.24 16.44
CA GLY A 36 0.05 -8.21 16.54
C GLY A 36 0.67 -6.88 16.97
N GLY A 37 0.24 -5.80 16.36
CA GLY A 37 0.72 -4.47 16.71
C GLY A 37 -0.36 -3.41 16.51
N ILE A 38 -0.27 -2.38 17.32
CA ILE A 38 -1.11 -1.19 17.21
C ILE A 38 -0.24 0.04 17.38
N ARG A 39 -0.41 1.00 16.51
CA ARG A 39 0.25 2.29 16.56
C ARG A 39 -0.80 3.39 16.64
N ALA A 40 -0.58 4.35 17.52
CA ALA A 40 -1.39 5.54 17.68
C ALA A 40 -0.55 6.78 17.42
N ASP A 41 -1.03 7.64 16.55
CA ASP A 41 -0.36 8.87 16.14
C ASP A 41 -1.33 10.04 16.30
N TYR A 42 -0.77 11.21 16.56
CA TYR A 42 -1.49 12.48 16.55
C TYR A 42 -0.85 13.40 15.52
N SER A 43 -1.60 13.75 14.49
CA SER A 43 -1.16 14.74 13.52
C SER A 43 -1.64 16.13 13.91
N SER A 44 -0.77 17.12 13.82
CA SER A 44 -1.15 18.53 14.02
C SER A 44 -2.15 19.05 12.98
N LEU A 45 -2.42 18.30 11.92
CA LEU A 45 -3.32 18.65 10.81
C LEU A 45 -4.55 17.76 10.70
N TYR A 46 -4.47 16.50 11.16
CA TYR A 46 -5.50 15.47 10.94
C TYR A 46 -5.96 14.79 12.23
N ASP A 47 -5.60 15.33 13.39
CA ASP A 47 -5.97 14.79 14.70
C ASP A 47 -5.41 13.39 14.97
N PHE A 48 -6.13 12.62 15.76
CA PHE A 48 -5.71 11.31 16.26
C PHE A 48 -6.15 10.18 15.33
N PHE A 49 -5.20 9.27 15.03
CA PHE A 49 -5.49 8.07 14.25
C PHE A 49 -4.72 6.85 14.75
N VAL A 50 -5.24 5.67 14.41
CA VAL A 50 -4.73 4.38 14.87
C VAL A 50 -4.52 3.46 13.67
N THR A 51 -3.36 2.78 13.66
CA THR A 51 -2.97 1.81 12.64
C THR A 51 -2.71 0.44 13.26
N PRO A 52 -3.73 -0.42 13.35
CA PRO A 52 -3.57 -1.81 13.76
C PRO A 52 -2.95 -2.63 12.63
N ARG A 53 -2.17 -3.66 13.01
CA ARG A 53 -1.63 -4.66 12.07
C ARG A 53 -1.53 -6.03 12.72
N VAL A 54 -1.69 -7.06 11.90
CA VAL A 54 -1.46 -8.45 12.29
C VAL A 54 -0.73 -9.17 11.16
N HIS A 55 0.21 -10.02 11.53
CA HIS A 55 0.89 -10.95 10.64
C HIS A 55 0.88 -12.33 11.25
N VAL A 56 0.60 -13.33 10.44
CA VAL A 56 0.61 -14.73 10.83
C VAL A 56 1.52 -15.48 9.87
N LYS A 57 2.46 -16.25 10.42
CA LYS A 57 3.24 -17.23 9.68
C LYS A 57 2.92 -18.60 10.25
N TYR A 58 2.53 -19.52 9.39
CA TYR A 58 2.21 -20.89 9.77
C TYR A 58 2.94 -21.87 8.85
N ASN A 59 3.76 -22.72 9.44
CA ASN A 59 4.57 -23.73 8.77
C ASN A 59 4.08 -25.11 9.23
N PRO A 60 2.95 -25.64 8.71
CA PRO A 60 2.45 -26.96 9.13
C PRO A 60 3.38 -28.09 8.74
N PHE A 61 4.08 -27.95 7.61
CA PHE A 61 5.02 -28.91 7.05
C PHE A 61 6.24 -28.19 6.50
N ASP A 62 7.36 -28.89 6.35
CA ASP A 62 8.59 -28.33 5.78
C ASP A 62 8.43 -27.91 4.29
N TRP A 63 7.53 -28.55 3.60
CA TRP A 63 7.23 -28.30 2.19
C TRP A 63 6.11 -27.28 1.93
N PHE A 64 5.44 -26.80 2.99
CA PHE A 64 4.31 -25.87 2.84
C PHE A 64 4.31 -24.79 3.90
N HIS A 65 4.36 -23.54 3.48
CA HIS A 65 4.33 -22.38 4.35
C HIS A 65 3.20 -21.44 3.97
N VAL A 66 2.53 -20.89 4.98
CA VAL A 66 1.46 -19.89 4.86
C VAL A 66 1.88 -18.63 5.58
N ARG A 67 1.69 -17.49 4.94
CA ARG A 67 1.76 -16.17 5.58
C ARG A 67 0.50 -15.41 5.29
N ALA A 68 -0.06 -14.77 6.31
CA ALA A 68 -1.20 -13.88 6.18
C ALA A 68 -0.92 -12.57 6.89
N SER A 69 -1.46 -11.51 6.37
CA SER A 69 -1.33 -10.18 6.97
C SER A 69 -2.59 -9.37 6.78
N ALA A 70 -2.90 -8.54 7.77
CA ALA A 70 -3.92 -7.51 7.65
C ALA A 70 -3.48 -6.29 8.44
N GLY A 71 -3.77 -5.10 7.93
CA GLY A 71 -3.41 -3.87 8.62
C GLY A 71 -4.01 -2.64 7.97
N LYS A 72 -4.09 -1.57 8.76
CA LYS A 72 -4.46 -0.23 8.31
C LYS A 72 -3.20 0.60 8.11
N GLY A 73 -3.15 1.38 7.04
CA GLY A 73 -2.15 2.39 6.78
C GLY A 73 -2.81 3.73 6.50
N PHE A 74 -2.01 4.78 6.58
CA PHE A 74 -2.43 6.13 6.22
C PHE A 74 -1.29 6.85 5.48
N ARG A 75 -1.66 7.87 4.73
CA ARG A 75 -0.71 8.74 4.03
C ARG A 75 -1.25 10.18 3.98
N THR A 76 -0.41 11.14 4.27
CA THR A 76 -0.69 12.54 4.00
C THR A 76 -0.30 12.87 2.57
N ALA A 77 -1.26 13.19 1.71
CA ALA A 77 -1.00 13.58 0.33
C ALA A 77 -0.30 14.95 0.28
N ASN A 78 0.81 15.03 -0.43
CA ASN A 78 1.48 16.30 -0.74
C ASN A 78 1.20 16.68 -2.19
N ILE A 79 0.08 17.35 -2.39
CA ILE A 79 -0.47 17.66 -3.73
C ILE A 79 0.58 18.31 -4.65
N LEU A 80 1.31 19.32 -4.17
CA LEU A 80 2.26 20.06 -4.99
C LEU A 80 3.54 19.28 -5.28
N ALA A 81 4.05 18.51 -4.29
CA ALA A 81 5.28 17.76 -4.47
C ALA A 81 5.06 16.52 -5.36
N GLU A 82 3.92 15.85 -5.19
CA GLU A 82 3.58 14.65 -5.95
C GLU A 82 3.16 14.97 -7.39
N ASN A 83 2.67 16.19 -7.64
CA ASN A 83 2.14 16.62 -8.92
C ASN A 83 2.87 17.86 -9.48
N ASN A 84 4.17 17.92 -9.28
CA ASN A 84 4.99 19.05 -9.70
C ASN A 84 4.95 19.32 -11.21
N PHE A 85 4.70 18.29 -12.03
CA PHE A 85 4.52 18.42 -13.47
C PHE A 85 3.34 19.32 -13.86
N LEU A 86 2.31 19.41 -13.01
CA LEU A 86 1.16 20.30 -13.23
C LEU A 86 1.51 21.78 -13.05
N LEU A 87 2.61 22.09 -12.32
CA LEU A 87 3.06 23.48 -12.15
C LEU A 87 3.56 24.10 -13.44
N SER A 88 3.96 23.29 -14.44
CA SER A 88 4.33 23.73 -15.76
C SER A 88 3.14 23.85 -16.72
N SER A 89 1.97 23.37 -16.32
CA SER A 89 0.74 23.51 -17.10
C SER A 89 0.11 24.89 -16.87
N SER A 90 -0.62 25.38 -17.87
CA SER A 90 -1.40 26.63 -17.73
C SER A 90 -2.73 26.42 -17.00
N ARG A 91 -2.97 25.24 -16.44
CA ARG A 91 -4.22 24.91 -15.77
C ARG A 91 -4.27 25.50 -14.37
N LYS A 92 -5.44 25.96 -13.97
CA LYS A 92 -5.70 26.38 -12.59
C LYS A 92 -5.74 25.17 -11.67
N MET A 93 -5.07 25.21 -10.53
CA MET A 93 -5.13 24.18 -9.50
C MET A 93 -6.20 24.54 -8.46
N ASN A 94 -7.24 23.71 -8.38
CA ASN A 94 -8.31 23.81 -7.39
C ASN A 94 -8.09 22.73 -6.35
N ILE A 95 -7.57 23.09 -5.17
CA ILE A 95 -7.31 22.17 -4.06
C ILE A 95 -8.44 22.38 -3.05
N ALA A 96 -9.16 21.31 -2.69
CA ALA A 96 -10.20 21.39 -1.68
C ALA A 96 -9.58 21.72 -0.31
N ASP A 97 -10.19 22.65 0.41
CA ASP A 97 -9.67 23.13 1.71
C ASP A 97 -9.74 22.04 2.81
N ASN A 98 -10.63 21.06 2.64
CA ASN A 98 -10.90 19.97 3.59
C ASN A 98 -10.37 18.62 3.12
N LEU A 99 -9.19 18.58 2.53
CA LEU A 99 -8.58 17.30 2.16
C LEU A 99 -8.26 16.49 3.40
N ASP A 100 -8.89 15.32 3.47
CA ASP A 100 -8.62 14.32 4.49
C ASP A 100 -7.33 13.55 4.19
N GLN A 101 -6.77 12.95 5.23
CA GLN A 101 -5.65 12.02 5.12
C GLN A 101 -6.12 10.72 4.42
N GLU A 102 -5.35 10.24 3.45
CA GLU A 102 -5.64 8.98 2.80
C GLU A 102 -5.44 7.81 3.75
N GLU A 103 -6.37 6.88 3.73
CA GLU A 103 -6.34 5.66 4.53
C GLU A 103 -6.49 4.45 3.63
N ALA A 104 -5.87 3.34 4.01
CA ALA A 104 -6.06 2.06 3.33
C ALA A 104 -6.05 0.89 4.32
N TRP A 105 -6.92 -0.09 4.08
CA TRP A 105 -6.84 -1.41 4.67
C TRP A 105 -6.21 -2.36 3.67
N ASN A 106 -5.15 -3.03 4.07
CA ASN A 106 -4.49 -4.05 3.27
C ASN A 106 -4.62 -5.41 3.92
N THR A 107 -4.99 -6.42 3.13
CA THR A 107 -5.04 -7.82 3.55
C THR A 107 -4.32 -8.64 2.51
N GLY A 108 -3.50 -9.59 2.95
CA GLY A 108 -2.73 -10.42 2.05
C GLY A 108 -2.51 -11.83 2.57
N VAL A 109 -2.39 -12.76 1.63
CA VAL A 109 -2.02 -14.16 1.89
C VAL A 109 -0.93 -14.56 0.90
N ASN A 110 0.10 -15.23 1.41
CA ASN A 110 1.15 -15.85 0.63
C ASN A 110 1.21 -17.34 0.97
N LEU A 111 1.26 -18.19 -0.04
CA LEU A 111 1.42 -19.63 0.06
C LEU A 111 2.72 -20.02 -0.65
N ALA A 112 3.60 -20.75 0.03
CA ALA A 112 4.83 -21.26 -0.54
C ALA A 112 4.86 -22.79 -0.45
N PHE A 113 5.16 -23.42 -1.58
CA PHE A 113 5.31 -24.87 -1.70
C PHE A 113 6.72 -25.21 -2.18
N TYR A 114 7.37 -26.16 -1.52
CA TYR A 114 8.68 -26.70 -1.83
C TYR A 114 8.51 -28.16 -2.24
N ILE A 115 8.52 -28.41 -3.54
CA ILE A 115 8.13 -29.71 -4.12
C ILE A 115 9.39 -30.40 -4.66
N PRO A 116 9.79 -31.56 -4.09
CA PRO A 116 10.86 -32.36 -4.65
C PRO A 116 10.49 -32.84 -6.07
N LEU A 117 11.27 -32.47 -7.07
CA LEU A 117 11.03 -32.81 -8.46
C LEU A 117 12.35 -33.15 -9.16
N PHE A 118 12.51 -34.38 -9.69
CA PHE A 118 13.71 -34.86 -10.40
C PHE A 118 15.03 -34.61 -9.65
N GLY A 119 15.02 -34.86 -8.33
CA GLY A 119 16.22 -34.67 -7.49
C GLY A 119 16.59 -33.23 -7.15
N LYS A 120 15.72 -32.28 -7.45
CA LYS A 120 15.80 -30.86 -7.14
C LYS A 120 14.52 -30.37 -6.51
N GLU A 121 14.46 -29.12 -6.14
CA GLU A 121 13.29 -28.52 -5.52
C GLU A 121 12.63 -27.50 -6.47
N LEU A 122 11.35 -27.71 -6.76
CA LEU A 122 10.50 -26.72 -7.38
C LEU A 122 9.87 -25.86 -6.28
N THR A 123 10.12 -24.57 -6.32
CA THR A 123 9.45 -23.61 -5.44
C THR A 123 8.27 -22.98 -6.17
N LEU A 124 7.08 -23.08 -5.59
CA LEU A 124 5.87 -22.39 -6.05
C LEU A 124 5.43 -21.38 -5.00
N ASN A 125 5.28 -20.12 -5.40
CA ASN A 125 4.73 -19.06 -4.57
C ASN A 125 3.42 -18.57 -5.16
N GLY A 126 2.36 -18.52 -4.34
CA GLY A 126 1.10 -17.88 -4.66
C GLY A 126 0.86 -16.73 -3.70
N GLU A 127 0.52 -15.57 -4.22
CA GLU A 127 0.25 -14.37 -3.43
C GLU A 127 -1.08 -13.75 -3.84
N TRP A 128 -1.83 -13.32 -2.86
CA TRP A 128 -3.02 -12.52 -3.04
C TRP A 128 -3.02 -11.36 -2.08
N TYR A 129 -3.29 -10.17 -2.62
CA TYR A 129 -3.41 -8.93 -1.84
C TYR A 129 -4.68 -8.18 -2.24
N TYR A 130 -5.38 -7.72 -1.23
CA TYR A 130 -6.52 -6.82 -1.38
C TYR A 130 -6.27 -5.56 -0.58
N THR A 131 -6.41 -4.41 -1.24
CA THR A 131 -6.31 -3.09 -0.61
C THR A 131 -7.60 -2.34 -0.84
N ASP A 132 -8.24 -1.91 0.24
CA ASP A 132 -9.42 -1.05 0.22
C ASP A 132 -8.96 0.37 0.60
N PHE A 133 -9.03 1.27 -0.37
CA PHE A 133 -8.65 2.67 -0.17
C PHE A 133 -9.81 3.46 0.38
N ARG A 134 -9.52 4.24 1.41
CA ARG A 134 -10.46 5.15 2.04
C ARG A 134 -9.95 6.57 1.89
N LYS A 135 -10.83 7.50 1.57
CA LYS A 135 -10.50 8.92 1.45
C LYS A 135 -9.34 9.19 0.47
N GLN A 136 -9.18 8.36 -0.56
CA GLN A 136 -8.14 8.56 -1.58
C GLN A 136 -8.27 9.94 -2.23
N VAL A 137 -7.15 10.65 -2.40
CA VAL A 137 -7.14 11.90 -3.12
C VAL A 137 -7.21 11.64 -4.62
N VAL A 138 -8.21 12.21 -5.27
CA VAL A 138 -8.41 12.17 -6.72
C VAL A 138 -7.84 13.43 -7.35
N ILE A 139 -7.20 13.23 -8.48
CA ILE A 139 -6.69 14.29 -9.36
C ILE A 139 -7.58 14.30 -10.61
N ASP A 140 -8.54 15.20 -10.64
CA ASP A 140 -9.44 15.35 -11.77
C ASP A 140 -8.87 16.34 -12.79
N MET A 141 -8.45 15.79 -13.92
CA MET A 141 -7.91 16.54 -15.07
C MET A 141 -8.86 16.57 -16.25
N ASP A 142 -9.98 15.87 -16.17
CA ASP A 142 -10.87 15.60 -17.30
C ASP A 142 -12.14 16.44 -17.24
N SER A 143 -12.62 16.81 -16.05
CA SER A 143 -13.86 17.59 -15.89
C SER A 143 -13.74 19.01 -16.40
N ASP A 144 -12.56 19.64 -16.36
CA ASP A 144 -12.30 20.98 -16.88
C ASP A 144 -10.95 21.05 -17.59
N PRO A 145 -10.90 21.36 -18.91
CA PRO A 145 -9.63 21.46 -19.64
C PRO A 145 -8.72 22.59 -19.14
N HIS A 146 -9.25 23.58 -18.41
CA HIS A 146 -8.50 24.74 -17.89
C HIS A 146 -8.15 24.62 -16.41
N ALA A 147 -8.64 23.59 -15.71
CA ALA A 147 -8.41 23.38 -14.30
C ALA A 147 -8.03 21.94 -13.99
N VAL A 148 -7.39 21.76 -12.84
CA VAL A 148 -7.16 20.46 -12.21
C VAL A 148 -7.72 20.54 -10.80
N SER A 149 -8.61 19.62 -10.45
CA SER A 149 -9.25 19.61 -9.14
C SER A 149 -8.73 18.46 -8.28
N PHE A 150 -8.48 18.75 -7.00
CA PHE A 150 -8.02 17.79 -6.01
C PHE A 150 -9.06 17.69 -4.89
N TYR A 151 -9.57 16.49 -4.68
CA TYR A 151 -10.58 16.21 -3.64
C TYR A 151 -10.48 14.75 -3.17
N ASN A 152 -11.04 14.45 -2.01
CA ASN A 152 -11.14 13.06 -1.57
C ASN A 152 -12.27 12.35 -2.30
N LEU A 153 -12.00 11.13 -2.75
CA LEU A 153 -12.97 10.28 -3.45
C LEU A 153 -14.17 9.96 -2.53
N ASP A 154 -15.36 10.33 -2.99
CA ASP A 154 -16.62 9.86 -2.43
C ASP A 154 -17.07 8.62 -3.20
N GLY A 155 -16.56 7.47 -2.81
CA GLY A 155 -16.80 6.22 -3.51
C GLY A 155 -15.92 5.07 -3.00
N LYS A 156 -15.98 3.95 -3.73
CA LYS A 156 -15.15 2.78 -3.47
C LYS A 156 -13.94 2.79 -4.37
N SER A 157 -12.76 2.65 -3.77
CA SER A 157 -11.52 2.41 -4.49
C SER A 157 -10.81 1.21 -3.88
N TYR A 158 -10.38 0.29 -4.72
CA TYR A 158 -9.69 -0.91 -4.28
C TYR A 158 -8.64 -1.36 -5.29
N SER A 159 -7.71 -2.15 -4.81
CA SER A 159 -6.79 -2.94 -5.64
C SER A 159 -6.83 -4.38 -5.18
N ASN A 160 -7.08 -5.29 -6.13
CA ASN A 160 -7.06 -6.73 -5.94
C ASN A 160 -5.95 -7.31 -6.82
N SER A 161 -4.93 -7.90 -6.22
CA SER A 161 -3.75 -8.39 -6.91
C SER A 161 -3.51 -9.85 -6.58
N PHE A 162 -3.30 -10.64 -7.61
CA PHE A 162 -2.93 -12.05 -7.52
C PHE A 162 -1.66 -12.30 -8.31
N GLN A 163 -0.71 -13.05 -7.72
CA GLN A 163 0.53 -13.44 -8.36
C GLN A 163 0.85 -14.89 -8.09
N VAL A 164 1.33 -15.60 -9.10
CA VAL A 164 1.93 -16.92 -8.97
C VAL A 164 3.32 -16.88 -9.57
N GLU A 165 4.27 -17.48 -8.87
CA GLU A 165 5.64 -17.62 -9.31
C GLU A 165 6.10 -19.06 -9.15
N ALA A 166 6.80 -19.60 -10.15
CA ALA A 166 7.43 -20.90 -10.13
C ALA A 166 8.93 -20.74 -10.41
N THR A 167 9.76 -21.30 -9.53
CA THR A 167 11.22 -21.29 -9.67
C THR A 167 11.75 -22.72 -9.64
N TYR A 168 12.52 -23.10 -10.67
CA TYR A 168 13.13 -24.43 -10.78
C TYR A 168 14.59 -24.35 -11.23
N PRO A 169 15.52 -24.95 -10.48
CA PRO A 169 16.94 -25.06 -10.87
C PRO A 169 17.13 -26.24 -11.84
N PHE A 170 17.19 -25.97 -13.16
CA PHE A 170 17.29 -27.02 -14.19
C PHE A 170 18.63 -27.75 -14.16
N PHE A 171 19.74 -27.01 -14.09
CA PHE A 171 21.08 -27.57 -13.98
C PHE A 171 22.02 -26.60 -13.27
N ARG A 172 23.25 -27.03 -12.98
CA ARG A 172 24.22 -26.21 -12.26
C ARG A 172 24.47 -24.89 -12.98
N GLY A 173 24.16 -23.78 -12.30
CA GLY A 173 24.30 -22.43 -12.84
C GLY A 173 23.12 -21.93 -13.67
N PHE A 174 22.04 -22.72 -13.83
CA PHE A 174 20.83 -22.28 -14.53
C PHE A 174 19.57 -22.54 -13.72
N THR A 175 18.89 -21.47 -13.34
CA THR A 175 17.59 -21.48 -12.68
C THR A 175 16.58 -20.73 -13.53
N LEU A 176 15.42 -21.32 -13.76
CA LEU A 176 14.30 -20.70 -14.46
C LEU A 176 13.28 -20.20 -13.43
N THR A 177 12.89 -18.95 -13.54
CA THR A 177 11.77 -18.38 -12.82
C THR A 177 10.72 -17.91 -13.81
N ALA A 178 9.48 -18.34 -13.63
CA ALA A 178 8.32 -17.87 -14.37
C ALA A 178 7.31 -17.27 -13.39
N ALA A 179 6.76 -16.12 -13.72
CA ALA A 179 5.78 -15.44 -12.89
C ALA A 179 4.61 -14.94 -13.74
N TYR A 180 3.41 -15.01 -13.15
CA TYR A 180 2.20 -14.40 -13.69
C TYR A 180 1.55 -13.53 -12.62
N ARG A 181 1.20 -12.30 -12.99
CA ARG A 181 0.48 -11.38 -12.11
C ARG A 181 -0.77 -10.84 -12.79
N TYR A 182 -1.85 -10.82 -12.04
CA TYR A 182 -3.11 -10.17 -12.41
C TYR A 182 -3.45 -9.12 -11.37
N THR A 183 -3.86 -7.94 -11.81
CA THR A 183 -4.29 -6.84 -10.93
C THR A 183 -5.59 -6.25 -11.47
N ASP A 184 -6.59 -6.17 -10.60
CA ASP A 184 -7.84 -5.45 -10.81
C ASP A 184 -7.90 -4.30 -9.82
N ALA A 185 -8.01 -3.09 -10.34
CA ALA A 185 -8.08 -1.87 -9.54
C ALA A 185 -9.20 -0.97 -10.04
N LYS A 186 -9.89 -0.35 -9.09
CA LYS A 186 -10.99 0.57 -9.37
C LYS A 186 -10.87 1.81 -8.49
#